data_6f06726cfee29bb4253798c434144319
#
_entry.id   6f06726cfee29bb4253798c434144319
#
_cell.length_a   1.000
_cell.length_b   1.000
_cell.length_c   1.000
_cell.angle_alpha   90.00
_cell.angle_beta   90.00
_cell.angle_gamma   90.00
#
_symmetry.space_group_name_H-M   'P 1'
#
loop_
_entity.id
_entity.type
_entity.pdbx_description
1 polymer ?
#
loop_
_entity_poly.entity_id
_entity_poly.type
_entity_poly.pdbx_seq_one_letter_code
_entity_poly.pdbx_strand_id
1 'polypeptide(L)'
;MGYSPEDKCMNRLLNEMMDKQDPSQVAHLARFFKTGPGQYGEGDRFLGIRVPVTRGVVKQCWSETTFDDLEECVSSCFHEVRLAALLTLVQILKQAQKNKDAALAQRCVDFYLAHTQYVNNWDLVDLSCYEILGVWLLDKDRSVLYDLARNGKTIWERRIGIVSTMQFLRYGQLDDTYKIADIFLEECKGEKKIVLHDLLQKAVGWLLREAGKRDEARLRKWLLLRQDYMPRTMLRYAVERLGDWELKKK
;
A
#
# COMPACT_ATOMS: atom_id res chain seq x y z
N MET A 1 13.97 45.51 4.46
CA MET A 1 12.55 45.14 4.53
C MET A 1 12.49 43.72 5.03
N GLY A 2 12.16 43.55 6.31
CA GLY A 2 12.18 42.25 6.96
C GLY A 2 10.99 41.40 6.53
N TYR A 3 11.26 40.19 6.11
CA TYR A 3 10.26 39.13 6.02
C TYR A 3 9.80 38.80 7.47
N SER A 4 8.52 39.02 7.72
CA SER A 4 7.89 38.58 8.97
C SER A 4 7.78 37.05 8.97
N PRO A 5 8.04 36.36 10.10
CA PRO A 5 7.91 34.90 10.22
C PRO A 5 6.46 34.39 10.21
N GLU A 6 5.47 35.28 9.99
CA GLU A 6 4.04 34.97 10.21
C GLU A 6 3.27 34.54 8.96
N ASP A 7 3.89 34.53 7.76
CA ASP A 7 3.25 34.04 6.52
C ASP A 7 3.65 32.59 6.15
N LYS A 8 3.77 31.71 7.14
CA LYS A 8 3.74 30.29 6.85
C LYS A 8 2.30 29.95 6.46
N CYS A 9 2.04 29.88 5.15
CA CYS A 9 0.74 29.45 4.63
C CYS A 9 0.31 28.18 5.40
N MET A 10 -0.76 28.30 6.20
CA MET A 10 -1.17 27.19 7.07
C MET A 10 -1.55 26.02 6.19
N ASN A 11 -0.97 24.83 6.45
CA ASN A 11 -1.27 23.59 5.74
C ASN A 11 -2.76 23.28 5.83
N ARG A 12 -3.50 23.61 4.77
CA ARG A 12 -4.95 23.48 4.71
C ARG A 12 -5.38 22.02 4.87
N LEU A 13 -4.65 21.07 4.24
CA LEU A 13 -4.95 19.65 4.35
C LEU A 13 -4.90 19.17 5.80
N LEU A 14 -3.85 19.55 6.53
CA LEU A 14 -3.69 19.19 7.94
C LEU A 14 -4.82 19.78 8.79
N ASN A 15 -5.11 21.08 8.64
CA ASN A 15 -6.15 21.76 9.41
C ASN A 15 -7.53 21.14 9.18
N GLU A 16 -7.92 20.91 7.91
CA GLU A 16 -9.20 20.28 7.59
C GLU A 16 -9.29 18.86 8.16
N MET A 17 -8.19 18.11 8.20
CA MET A 17 -8.17 16.81 8.87
C MET A 17 -8.35 16.93 10.38
N MET A 18 -7.67 17.88 11.02
CA MET A 18 -7.81 18.10 12.48
C MET A 18 -9.23 18.53 12.85
N ASP A 19 -9.89 19.36 12.03
CA ASP A 19 -11.28 19.81 12.25
C ASP A 19 -12.32 18.67 12.14
N LYS A 20 -11.99 17.58 11.42
CA LYS A 20 -12.87 16.41 11.29
C LYS A 20 -12.66 15.35 12.35
N GLN A 21 -11.82 15.58 13.35
CA GLN A 21 -11.57 14.61 14.42
C GLN A 21 -12.86 14.19 15.14
N ASP A 22 -12.97 12.90 15.43
CA ASP A 22 -14.07 12.33 16.21
C ASP A 22 -13.52 11.40 17.30
N PRO A 23 -13.26 11.93 18.51
CA PRO A 23 -12.73 11.15 19.61
C PRO A 23 -13.57 9.91 19.96
N SER A 24 -14.88 9.93 19.69
CA SER A 24 -15.78 8.81 19.97
C SER A 24 -15.50 7.59 19.08
N GLN A 25 -14.92 7.79 17.90
CA GLN A 25 -14.61 6.73 16.92
C GLN A 25 -13.19 6.18 17.07
N VAL A 26 -12.29 6.85 17.78
CA VAL A 26 -10.86 6.48 17.89
C VAL A 26 -10.69 5.03 18.34
N ALA A 27 -11.32 4.64 19.46
CA ALA A 27 -11.21 3.29 19.99
C ALA A 27 -11.80 2.23 19.02
N HIS A 28 -12.84 2.57 18.28
CA HIS A 28 -13.44 1.70 17.30
C HIS A 28 -12.53 1.46 16.08
N LEU A 29 -11.94 2.54 15.55
CA LEU A 29 -11.06 2.44 14.36
C LEU A 29 -9.72 1.80 14.71
N ALA A 30 -9.10 2.15 15.83
CA ALA A 30 -7.82 1.58 16.28
C ALA A 30 -7.84 0.04 16.36
N ARG A 31 -9.00 -0.58 16.66
CA ARG A 31 -9.12 -2.05 16.71
C ARG A 31 -8.78 -2.77 15.40
N PHE A 32 -8.91 -2.09 14.24
CA PHE A 32 -8.57 -2.68 12.94
C PHE A 32 -7.06 -2.74 12.71
N PHE A 33 -6.25 -2.00 13.49
CA PHE A 33 -4.85 -1.75 13.21
C PHE A 33 -3.85 -2.39 14.20
N LYS A 34 -4.34 -3.12 15.19
CA LYS A 34 -3.51 -3.80 16.20
C LYS A 34 -2.41 -2.88 16.77
N THR A 35 -2.80 -1.93 17.59
CA THR A 35 -1.95 -0.86 18.10
C THR A 35 -1.36 -1.13 19.49
N GLY A 36 -1.56 -2.33 20.04
CA GLY A 36 -1.01 -2.72 21.35
C GLY A 36 0.52 -2.90 21.31
N PRO A 37 1.17 -3.02 22.49
CA PRO A 37 2.61 -3.22 22.59
C PRO A 37 3.10 -4.43 21.79
N GLY A 38 4.17 -4.26 20.99
CA GLY A 38 4.74 -5.29 20.11
C GLY A 38 3.91 -5.62 18.88
N GLN A 39 2.80 -4.92 18.63
CA GLN A 39 1.97 -5.13 17.45
C GLN A 39 2.38 -4.19 16.31
N TYR A 40 1.97 -4.52 15.08
CA TYR A 40 2.44 -3.81 13.87
C TYR A 40 2.01 -2.35 13.76
N GLY A 41 0.96 -1.92 14.47
CA GLY A 41 0.48 -0.54 14.53
C GLY A 41 0.86 0.17 15.83
N GLU A 42 1.81 -0.37 16.61
CA GLU A 42 2.26 0.28 17.85
C GLU A 42 2.76 1.69 17.57
N GLY A 43 2.33 2.64 18.41
CA GLY A 43 2.67 4.05 18.28
C GLY A 43 1.77 4.87 17.35
N ASP A 44 0.91 4.24 16.55
CA ASP A 44 -0.05 4.97 15.71
C ASP A 44 -1.12 5.68 16.57
N ARG A 45 -1.35 6.94 16.26
CA ARG A 45 -2.41 7.76 16.84
C ARG A 45 -3.51 7.96 15.82
N PHE A 46 -4.75 8.04 16.29
CA PHE A 46 -5.94 8.17 15.46
C PHE A 46 -6.74 9.42 15.80
N LEU A 47 -7.29 10.07 14.78
CA LEU A 47 -8.24 11.18 14.90
C LEU A 47 -9.70 10.67 14.98
N GLY A 48 -9.95 9.42 14.63
CA GLY A 48 -11.30 8.85 14.56
C GLY A 48 -12.03 9.14 13.25
N ILE A 49 -11.29 9.41 12.17
CA ILE A 49 -11.84 9.83 10.87
C ILE A 49 -11.98 8.60 9.95
N ARG A 50 -13.19 8.36 9.46
CA ARG A 50 -13.43 7.27 8.48
C ARG A 50 -12.90 7.65 7.10
N VAL A 51 -12.42 6.65 6.34
CA VAL A 51 -11.87 6.82 4.99
C VAL A 51 -12.74 7.66 4.05
N PRO A 52 -14.10 7.53 4.00
CA PRO A 52 -14.93 8.39 3.16
C PRO A 52 -14.82 9.88 3.51
N VAL A 53 -14.68 10.23 4.80
CA VAL A 53 -14.50 11.62 5.25
C VAL A 53 -13.12 12.13 4.83
N THR A 54 -12.07 11.34 5.05
CA THR A 54 -10.70 11.64 4.57
C THR A 54 -10.70 11.92 3.07
N ARG A 55 -11.36 11.07 2.26
CA ARG A 55 -11.50 11.30 0.81
C ARG A 55 -12.26 12.59 0.47
N GLY A 56 -13.24 12.97 1.29
CA GLY A 56 -13.97 14.25 1.17
C GLY A 56 -13.04 15.44 1.34
N VAL A 57 -12.21 15.43 2.39
CA VAL A 57 -11.20 16.47 2.67
C VAL A 57 -10.18 16.54 1.52
N VAL A 58 -9.61 15.40 1.13
CA VAL A 58 -8.66 15.32 0.01
C VAL A 58 -9.25 15.93 -1.26
N LYS A 59 -10.51 15.62 -1.60
CA LYS A 59 -11.17 16.19 -2.78
C LYS A 59 -11.24 17.72 -2.76
N GLN A 60 -11.33 18.32 -1.57
CA GLN A 60 -11.42 19.79 -1.41
C GLN A 60 -10.04 20.46 -1.42
N CYS A 61 -8.99 19.77 -0.95
CA CYS A 61 -7.68 20.37 -0.67
C CYS A 61 -6.59 20.05 -1.71
N TRP A 62 -6.66 18.91 -2.42
CA TRP A 62 -5.54 18.36 -3.18
C TRP A 62 -4.93 19.34 -4.20
N SER A 63 -5.73 20.21 -4.83
CA SER A 63 -5.27 21.14 -5.88
C SER A 63 -4.46 22.32 -5.35
N GLU A 64 -4.56 22.62 -4.06
CA GLU A 64 -3.86 23.69 -3.38
C GLU A 64 -2.71 23.15 -2.49
N THR A 65 -2.68 21.83 -2.26
CA THR A 65 -1.66 21.19 -1.40
C THR A 65 -0.31 21.15 -2.11
N THR A 66 0.69 21.73 -1.47
CA THR A 66 2.09 21.72 -1.94
C THR A 66 2.81 20.43 -1.52
N PHE A 67 4.03 20.20 -2.06
CA PHE A 67 4.86 19.08 -1.57
C PHE A 67 5.38 19.29 -0.15
N ASP A 68 5.55 20.54 0.28
CA ASP A 68 5.93 20.87 1.67
C ASP A 68 4.78 20.53 2.64
N ASP A 69 3.52 20.79 2.23
CA ASP A 69 2.34 20.36 2.99
C ASP A 69 2.23 18.83 3.06
N LEU A 70 2.55 18.14 1.96
CA LEU A 70 2.58 16.67 1.93
C LEU A 70 3.66 16.10 2.84
N GLU A 71 4.84 16.72 2.90
CA GLU A 71 5.94 16.34 3.79
C GLU A 71 5.50 16.38 5.26
N GLU A 72 4.86 17.48 5.66
CA GLU A 72 4.31 17.64 7.01
C GLU A 72 3.22 16.59 7.32
N CYS A 73 2.30 16.36 6.38
CA CYS A 73 1.20 15.42 6.58
C CYS A 73 1.65 13.95 6.55
N VAL A 74 2.56 13.57 5.66
CA VAL A 74 3.02 12.17 5.55
C VAL A 74 3.85 11.73 6.74
N SER A 75 4.55 12.66 7.40
CA SER A 75 5.33 12.42 8.61
C SER A 75 4.53 12.55 9.92
N SER A 76 3.23 12.84 9.83
CA SER A 76 2.36 13.03 10.99
C SER A 76 2.27 11.79 11.88
N CYS A 77 2.17 11.98 13.19
CA CYS A 77 1.86 10.90 14.13
C CYS A 77 0.42 10.37 14.00
N PHE A 78 -0.47 11.10 13.32
CA PHE A 78 -1.85 10.67 13.11
C PHE A 78 -1.99 9.86 11.83
N HIS A 79 -2.52 8.65 11.97
CA HIS A 79 -2.73 7.70 10.88
C HIS A 79 -3.54 8.29 9.71
N GLU A 80 -4.68 8.93 10.01
CA GLU A 80 -5.58 9.46 8.98
C GLU A 80 -4.99 10.67 8.26
N VAL A 81 -4.09 11.43 8.89
CA VAL A 81 -3.36 12.54 8.25
C VAL A 81 -2.36 11.98 7.23
N ARG A 82 -1.61 10.91 7.58
CA ARG A 82 -0.74 10.20 6.63
C ARG A 82 -1.54 9.65 5.46
N LEU A 83 -2.72 9.04 5.73
CA LEU A 83 -3.61 8.57 4.67
C LEU A 83 -4.07 9.70 3.75
N ALA A 84 -4.44 10.87 4.31
CA ALA A 84 -4.83 12.04 3.55
C ALA A 84 -3.71 12.52 2.62
N ALA A 85 -2.46 12.58 3.11
CA ALA A 85 -1.29 12.92 2.31
C ALA A 85 -1.10 11.96 1.11
N LEU A 86 -1.17 10.65 1.36
CA LEU A 86 -1.01 9.63 0.31
C LEU A 86 -2.14 9.69 -0.72
N LEU A 87 -3.39 9.88 -0.29
CA LEU A 87 -4.52 10.04 -1.20
C LEU A 87 -4.45 11.35 -1.99
N THR A 88 -3.91 12.41 -1.41
CA THR A 88 -3.64 13.69 -2.10
C THR A 88 -2.56 13.50 -3.18
N LEU A 89 -1.47 12.80 -2.84
CA LEU A 89 -0.41 12.47 -3.81
C LEU A 89 -0.96 11.66 -5.00
N VAL A 90 -1.89 10.73 -4.75
CA VAL A 90 -2.61 10.00 -5.81
C VAL A 90 -3.39 10.95 -6.72
N GLN A 91 -4.06 11.98 -6.18
CA GLN A 91 -4.80 12.95 -7.01
C GLN A 91 -3.86 13.83 -7.83
N ILE A 92 -2.76 14.29 -7.24
CA ILE A 92 -1.73 15.08 -7.95
C ILE A 92 -1.16 14.26 -9.11
N LEU A 93 -0.80 12.98 -8.88
CA LEU A 93 -0.30 12.10 -9.93
C LEU A 93 -1.33 11.89 -11.06
N LYS A 94 -2.60 11.65 -10.73
CA LYS A 94 -3.67 11.52 -11.71
C LYS A 94 -3.81 12.78 -12.58
N GLN A 95 -3.71 13.95 -11.97
CA GLN A 95 -3.76 15.22 -12.70
C GLN A 95 -2.51 15.41 -13.57
N ALA A 96 -1.32 15.08 -13.06
CA ALA A 96 -0.08 15.12 -13.82
C ALA A 96 -0.16 14.25 -15.08
N GLN A 97 -0.67 13.01 -14.94
CA GLN A 97 -0.86 12.10 -16.07
C GLN A 97 -1.88 12.63 -17.09
N LYS A 98 -3.01 13.17 -16.61
CA LYS A 98 -4.03 13.79 -17.48
C LYS A 98 -3.45 14.96 -18.29
N ASN A 99 -2.60 15.76 -17.66
CA ASN A 99 -1.95 16.91 -18.27
C ASN A 99 -0.68 16.53 -19.07
N LYS A 100 -0.28 15.24 -19.05
CA LYS A 100 0.98 14.74 -19.64
C LYS A 100 2.23 15.43 -19.05
N ASP A 101 2.15 15.83 -17.79
CA ASP A 101 3.26 16.41 -17.04
C ASP A 101 4.12 15.30 -16.44
N ALA A 102 5.10 14.85 -17.22
CA ALA A 102 5.98 13.77 -16.83
C ALA A 102 6.89 14.14 -15.65
N ALA A 103 7.28 15.42 -15.52
CA ALA A 103 8.13 15.90 -14.44
C ALA A 103 7.39 15.87 -13.10
N LEU A 104 6.15 16.36 -13.05
CA LEU A 104 5.31 16.28 -11.85
C LEU A 104 4.98 14.83 -11.50
N ALA A 105 4.69 13.99 -12.49
CA ALA A 105 4.41 12.58 -12.27
C ALA A 105 5.63 11.84 -11.66
N GLN A 106 6.84 12.09 -12.18
CA GLN A 106 8.08 11.55 -11.61
C GLN A 106 8.27 12.04 -10.17
N ARG A 107 8.08 13.35 -9.92
CA ARG A 107 8.20 13.92 -8.57
C ARG A 107 7.25 13.25 -7.56
N CYS A 108 6.02 12.91 -7.96
CA CYS A 108 5.08 12.17 -7.10
C CYS A 108 5.63 10.78 -6.74
N VAL A 109 6.22 10.08 -7.69
CA VAL A 109 6.80 8.75 -7.49
C VAL A 109 8.04 8.82 -6.58
N ASP A 110 8.92 9.77 -6.84
CA ASP A 110 10.14 10.00 -6.04
C ASP A 110 9.76 10.36 -4.59
N PHE A 111 8.76 11.21 -4.42
CA PHE A 111 8.22 11.54 -3.09
C PHE A 111 7.71 10.29 -2.38
N TYR A 112 6.89 9.46 -3.05
CA TYR A 112 6.37 8.23 -2.44
C TYR A 112 7.50 7.29 -1.99
N LEU A 113 8.49 7.07 -2.86
CA LEU A 113 9.62 6.18 -2.57
C LEU A 113 10.53 6.71 -1.45
N ALA A 114 10.70 8.03 -1.35
CA ALA A 114 11.46 8.66 -0.28
C ALA A 114 10.75 8.58 1.10
N HIS A 115 9.42 8.32 1.13
CA HIS A 115 8.61 8.37 2.34
C HIS A 115 8.00 7.01 2.72
N THR A 116 8.50 5.90 2.19
CA THR A 116 7.98 4.54 2.48
C THR A 116 8.00 4.19 3.97
N GLN A 117 8.91 4.78 4.76
CA GLN A 117 8.96 4.60 6.22
C GLN A 117 7.69 5.08 6.94
N TYR A 118 6.95 6.02 6.37
CA TYR A 118 5.69 6.52 6.92
C TYR A 118 4.46 5.78 6.38
N VAL A 119 4.63 4.94 5.35
CA VAL A 119 3.58 4.06 4.81
C VAL A 119 3.58 2.77 5.63
N ASN A 120 3.31 2.92 6.91
CA ASN A 120 3.57 1.92 7.95
C ASN A 120 2.32 1.16 8.41
N ASN A 121 1.31 1.03 7.55
CA ASN A 121 0.14 0.22 7.82
C ASN A 121 -0.46 -0.35 6.53
N TRP A 122 -1.28 -1.41 6.64
CA TRP A 122 -1.83 -2.13 5.48
C TRP A 122 -2.75 -1.26 4.61
N ASP A 123 -3.57 -0.40 5.20
CA ASP A 123 -4.47 0.48 4.44
C ASP A 123 -3.73 1.63 3.76
N LEU A 124 -2.67 2.17 4.39
CA LEU A 124 -1.80 3.17 3.78
C LEU A 124 -1.12 2.60 2.51
N VAL A 125 -0.65 1.35 2.58
CA VAL A 125 -0.10 0.63 1.42
C VAL A 125 -1.19 0.39 0.38
N ASP A 126 -2.29 -0.27 0.78
CA ASP A 126 -3.29 -0.82 -0.13
C ASP A 126 -4.13 0.26 -0.83
N LEU A 127 -4.17 1.49 -0.29
CA LEU A 127 -4.89 2.61 -0.90
C LEU A 127 -3.99 3.55 -1.73
N SER A 128 -2.68 3.35 -1.71
CA SER A 128 -1.74 4.26 -2.39
C SER A 128 -0.83 3.58 -3.42
N CYS A 129 -0.16 2.48 -3.08
CA CYS A 129 0.97 1.98 -3.85
C CYS A 129 0.61 1.59 -5.30
N TYR A 130 -0.50 0.92 -5.54
CA TYR A 130 -0.88 0.54 -6.90
C TYR A 130 -1.42 1.72 -7.72
N GLU A 131 -1.96 2.75 -7.06
CA GLU A 131 -2.39 4.01 -7.71
C GLU A 131 -1.19 4.93 -8.01
N ILE A 132 -0.05 4.74 -7.36
CA ILE A 132 1.17 5.52 -7.59
C ILE A 132 2.18 4.68 -8.38
N LEU A 133 2.82 3.70 -7.74
CA LEU A 133 3.86 2.89 -8.38
C LEU A 133 3.27 1.98 -9.47
N GLY A 134 2.13 1.32 -9.19
CA GLY A 134 1.50 0.44 -10.15
C GLY A 134 1.11 1.16 -11.44
N VAL A 135 0.53 2.36 -11.35
CA VAL A 135 0.16 3.16 -12.52
C VAL A 135 1.40 3.67 -13.26
N TRP A 136 2.39 4.17 -12.52
CA TRP A 136 3.62 4.71 -13.11
C TRP A 136 4.45 3.67 -13.87
N LEU A 137 4.47 2.43 -13.36
CA LEU A 137 5.32 1.34 -13.86
C LEU A 137 4.64 0.46 -14.93
N LEU A 138 3.44 0.82 -15.42
CA LEU A 138 2.72 0.00 -16.41
C LEU A 138 3.54 -0.27 -17.67
N ASP A 139 4.32 0.69 -18.12
CA ASP A 139 5.13 0.68 -19.34
C ASP A 139 6.63 0.98 -19.08
N LYS A 140 7.08 0.86 -17.83
CA LYS A 140 8.44 1.17 -17.41
C LYS A 140 9.12 -0.03 -16.75
N ASP A 141 10.41 0.13 -16.42
CA ASP A 141 11.15 -0.83 -15.61
C ASP A 141 10.52 -0.98 -14.22
N ARG A 142 10.36 -2.23 -13.78
CA ARG A 142 9.69 -2.62 -12.53
C ARG A 142 10.65 -3.16 -11.48
N SER A 143 11.96 -3.03 -11.69
CA SER A 143 13.00 -3.55 -10.80
C SER A 143 12.82 -3.08 -9.37
N VAL A 144 12.34 -1.85 -9.16
CA VAL A 144 12.06 -1.28 -7.83
C VAL A 144 11.05 -2.12 -7.03
N LEU A 145 10.05 -2.74 -7.67
CA LEU A 145 9.07 -3.58 -6.97
C LEU A 145 9.68 -4.90 -6.51
N TYR A 146 10.57 -5.46 -7.31
CA TYR A 146 11.32 -6.66 -6.98
C TYR A 146 12.31 -6.40 -5.84
N ASP A 147 12.96 -5.22 -5.86
CA ASP A 147 13.86 -4.80 -4.80
C ASP A 147 13.11 -4.59 -3.48
N LEU A 148 11.99 -3.87 -3.49
CA LEU A 148 11.13 -3.70 -2.32
C LEU A 148 10.64 -5.04 -1.76
N ALA A 149 10.24 -5.99 -2.61
CA ALA A 149 9.79 -7.30 -2.17
C ALA A 149 10.90 -8.12 -1.52
N ARG A 150 12.14 -8.01 -2.03
CA ARG A 150 13.30 -8.80 -1.60
C ARG A 150 14.03 -8.17 -0.42
N ASN A 151 14.31 -6.86 -0.52
CA ASN A 151 15.23 -6.12 0.33
C ASN A 151 14.55 -5.06 1.21
N GLY A 152 13.23 -4.90 1.10
CA GLY A 152 12.47 -3.94 1.90
C GLY A 152 12.72 -4.14 3.39
N LYS A 153 13.06 -3.05 4.10
CA LYS A 153 13.45 -3.05 5.52
C LYS A 153 12.29 -3.37 6.45
N THR A 154 11.07 -3.12 6.00
CA THR A 154 9.85 -3.33 6.77
C THR A 154 8.89 -4.27 6.02
N ILE A 155 7.93 -4.84 6.75
CA ILE A 155 6.85 -5.62 6.12
C ILE A 155 6.01 -4.76 5.16
N TRP A 156 5.99 -3.45 5.36
CA TRP A 156 5.23 -2.51 4.57
C TRP A 156 5.89 -2.23 3.23
N GLU A 157 7.19 -1.97 3.20
CA GLU A 157 7.96 -1.84 1.96
C GLU A 157 7.86 -3.12 1.12
N ARG A 158 7.98 -4.27 1.76
CA ARG A 158 7.80 -5.56 1.09
C ARG A 158 6.37 -5.75 0.56
N ARG A 159 5.37 -5.28 1.32
CA ARG A 159 3.97 -5.29 0.88
C ARG A 159 3.73 -4.35 -0.30
N ILE A 160 4.36 -3.16 -0.33
CA ILE A 160 4.32 -2.24 -1.48
C ILE A 160 4.79 -2.97 -2.74
N GLY A 161 5.87 -3.75 -2.67
CA GLY A 161 6.40 -4.50 -3.80
C GLY A 161 5.37 -5.40 -4.48
N ILE A 162 4.61 -6.19 -3.71
CA ILE A 162 3.59 -7.09 -4.28
C ILE A 162 2.27 -6.38 -4.58
N VAL A 163 1.77 -5.50 -3.70
CA VAL A 163 0.44 -4.88 -3.87
C VAL A 163 0.42 -3.91 -5.06
N SER A 164 1.54 -3.27 -5.39
CA SER A 164 1.65 -2.43 -6.59
C SER A 164 1.30 -3.17 -7.88
N THR A 165 1.50 -4.49 -7.93
CA THR A 165 1.16 -5.33 -9.10
C THR A 165 -0.35 -5.42 -9.39
N MET A 166 -1.21 -5.01 -8.45
CA MET A 166 -2.66 -4.95 -8.65
C MET A 166 -3.01 -4.15 -9.91
N GLN A 167 -2.30 -3.07 -10.18
CA GLN A 167 -2.54 -2.28 -11.38
C GLN A 167 -2.20 -3.06 -12.65
N PHE A 168 -1.11 -3.82 -12.66
CA PHE A 168 -0.72 -4.66 -13.80
C PHE A 168 -1.76 -5.73 -14.08
N LEU A 169 -2.31 -6.36 -13.04
CA LEU A 169 -3.39 -7.33 -13.16
C LEU A 169 -4.63 -6.75 -13.85
N ARG A 170 -4.97 -5.49 -13.59
CA ARG A 170 -6.09 -4.78 -14.24
C ARG A 170 -5.88 -4.66 -15.75
N TYR A 171 -4.62 -4.62 -16.20
CA TYR A 171 -4.23 -4.57 -17.61
C TYR A 171 -3.84 -5.94 -18.19
N GLY A 172 -4.14 -7.03 -17.50
CA GLY A 172 -3.84 -8.40 -17.97
C GLY A 172 -2.36 -8.80 -17.92
N GLN A 173 -1.51 -7.98 -17.26
CA GLN A 173 -0.10 -8.25 -17.09
C GLN A 173 0.13 -9.01 -15.78
N LEU A 174 0.19 -10.35 -15.85
CA LEU A 174 0.18 -11.21 -14.66
C LEU A 174 1.57 -11.60 -14.16
N ASP A 175 2.58 -11.49 -14.98
CA ASP A 175 3.91 -12.08 -14.75
C ASP A 175 4.59 -11.58 -13.49
N ASP A 176 4.54 -10.27 -13.24
CA ASP A 176 5.22 -9.68 -12.08
C ASP A 176 4.62 -10.15 -10.76
N THR A 177 3.29 -10.32 -10.72
CA THR A 177 2.62 -10.86 -9.52
C THR A 177 3.14 -12.25 -9.18
N TYR A 178 3.25 -13.15 -10.16
CA TYR A 178 3.76 -14.49 -9.93
C TYR A 178 5.25 -14.50 -9.57
N LYS A 179 6.07 -13.71 -10.28
CA LYS A 179 7.51 -13.62 -10.02
C LYS A 179 7.80 -13.04 -8.62
N ILE A 180 7.07 -11.99 -8.20
CA ILE A 180 7.22 -11.42 -6.87
C ILE A 180 6.68 -12.38 -5.79
N ALA A 181 5.58 -13.10 -6.06
CA ALA A 181 5.10 -14.15 -5.16
C ALA A 181 6.16 -15.25 -4.97
N ASP A 182 6.89 -15.62 -6.03
CA ASP A 182 7.99 -16.58 -5.94
C ASP A 182 9.13 -16.09 -5.04
N ILE A 183 9.44 -14.78 -5.01
CA ILE A 183 10.44 -14.22 -4.08
C ILE A 183 10.06 -14.54 -2.62
N PHE A 184 8.81 -14.30 -2.24
CA PHE A 184 8.33 -14.60 -0.89
C PHE A 184 8.32 -16.10 -0.59
N LEU A 185 8.02 -16.92 -1.58
CA LEU A 185 7.97 -18.38 -1.39
C LEU A 185 9.36 -19.01 -1.28
N GLU A 186 10.38 -18.45 -1.94
CA GLU A 186 11.76 -18.93 -1.76
C GLU A 186 12.20 -18.86 -0.29
N GLU A 187 11.78 -17.84 0.45
CA GLU A 187 12.07 -17.70 1.88
C GLU A 187 11.34 -18.73 2.75
N CYS A 188 10.28 -19.34 2.24
CA CYS A 188 9.50 -20.36 2.95
C CYS A 188 10.04 -21.79 2.76
N LYS A 189 11.10 -21.97 1.94
CA LYS A 189 11.67 -23.27 1.60
C LYS A 189 12.83 -23.66 2.50
N GLY A 190 13.06 -24.98 2.59
CA GLY A 190 14.26 -25.56 3.21
C GLY A 190 14.25 -25.55 4.74
N GLU A 191 15.41 -25.88 5.32
CA GLU A 191 15.57 -25.99 6.78
C GLU A 191 15.60 -24.64 7.50
N LYS A 192 16.12 -23.60 6.84
CA LYS A 192 16.20 -22.21 7.35
C LYS A 192 15.03 -21.35 6.91
N LYS A 193 13.86 -21.95 6.71
CA LYS A 193 12.65 -21.23 6.28
C LYS A 193 12.29 -20.09 7.21
N ILE A 194 11.95 -18.95 6.61
CA ILE A 194 11.42 -17.78 7.31
C ILE A 194 9.90 -17.91 7.43
N VAL A 195 9.36 -17.61 8.61
CA VAL A 195 7.92 -17.46 8.80
C VAL A 195 7.53 -16.06 8.37
N LEU A 196 6.94 -15.94 7.19
CA LEU A 196 6.43 -14.65 6.70
C LEU A 196 5.35 -14.10 7.61
N HIS A 197 5.39 -12.79 7.85
CA HIS A 197 4.35 -12.10 8.60
C HIS A 197 2.96 -12.32 7.97
N ASP A 198 1.92 -12.50 8.78
CA ASP A 198 0.55 -12.83 8.34
C ASP A 198 0.00 -11.82 7.29
N LEU A 199 0.29 -10.53 7.46
CA LEU A 199 -0.11 -9.49 6.51
C LEU A 199 0.58 -9.58 5.14
N LEU A 200 1.81 -10.12 5.07
CA LEU A 200 2.46 -10.43 3.79
C LEU A 200 1.84 -11.66 3.14
N GLN A 201 1.59 -12.72 3.93
CA GLN A 201 0.90 -13.91 3.43
C GLN A 201 -0.46 -13.57 2.82
N LYS A 202 -1.24 -12.71 3.48
CA LYS A 202 -2.54 -12.23 3.01
C LYS A 202 -2.40 -11.43 1.73
N ALA A 203 -1.42 -10.52 1.64
CA ALA A 203 -1.19 -9.71 0.45
C ALA A 203 -0.86 -10.58 -0.77
N VAL A 204 0.13 -11.48 -0.64
CA VAL A 204 0.53 -12.37 -1.74
C VAL A 204 -0.64 -13.26 -2.17
N GLY A 205 -1.35 -13.88 -1.21
CA GLY A 205 -2.52 -14.70 -1.51
C GLY A 205 -3.64 -13.92 -2.20
N TRP A 206 -3.89 -12.69 -1.76
CA TRP A 206 -4.86 -11.79 -2.39
C TRP A 206 -4.49 -11.48 -3.84
N LEU A 207 -3.24 -11.08 -4.12
CA LEU A 207 -2.80 -10.75 -5.48
C LEU A 207 -2.81 -11.98 -6.41
N LEU A 208 -2.45 -13.16 -5.89
CA LEU A 208 -2.57 -14.43 -6.63
C LEU A 208 -4.05 -14.74 -6.96
N ARG A 209 -4.98 -14.54 -6.03
CA ARG A 209 -6.42 -14.66 -6.30
C ARG A 209 -6.88 -13.69 -7.38
N GLU A 210 -6.45 -12.44 -7.34
CA GLU A 210 -6.79 -11.45 -8.37
C GLU A 210 -6.20 -11.83 -9.75
N ALA A 211 -4.97 -12.41 -9.78
CA ALA A 211 -4.40 -12.98 -10.99
C ALA A 211 -5.22 -14.17 -11.51
N GLY A 212 -5.68 -15.05 -10.62
CA GLY A 212 -6.52 -16.19 -10.96
C GLY A 212 -7.89 -15.82 -11.54
N LYS A 213 -8.45 -14.66 -11.17
CA LYS A 213 -9.65 -14.13 -11.83
C LYS A 213 -9.43 -13.77 -13.31
N ARG A 214 -8.19 -13.56 -13.72
CA ARG A 214 -7.81 -13.26 -15.12
C ARG A 214 -7.41 -14.52 -15.88
N ASP A 215 -6.69 -15.43 -15.21
CA ASP A 215 -6.23 -16.71 -15.76
C ASP A 215 -6.21 -17.77 -14.65
N GLU A 216 -7.35 -18.46 -14.49
CA GLU A 216 -7.51 -19.52 -13.50
C GLU A 216 -6.60 -20.71 -13.79
N ALA A 217 -6.48 -21.11 -15.04
CA ALA A 217 -5.66 -22.25 -15.45
C ALA A 217 -4.19 -22.03 -15.08
N ARG A 218 -3.68 -20.83 -15.31
CA ARG A 218 -2.33 -20.43 -14.91
C ARG A 218 -2.16 -20.46 -13.38
N LEU A 219 -3.12 -19.93 -12.63
CA LEU A 219 -3.07 -19.96 -11.16
C LEU A 219 -3.02 -21.40 -10.66
N ARG A 220 -3.90 -22.28 -11.15
CA ARG A 220 -3.93 -23.71 -10.78
C ARG A 220 -2.59 -24.39 -11.04
N LYS A 221 -2.05 -24.24 -12.24
CA LYS A 221 -0.75 -24.79 -12.60
C LYS A 221 0.37 -24.27 -11.68
N TRP A 222 0.39 -22.98 -11.38
CA TRP A 222 1.38 -22.36 -10.50
C TRP A 222 1.28 -22.89 -9.06
N LEU A 223 0.04 -23.02 -8.53
CA LEU A 223 -0.22 -23.54 -7.19
C LEU A 223 0.17 -25.01 -7.03
N LEU A 224 -0.14 -25.88 -8.01
CA LEU A 224 0.22 -27.29 -7.96
C LEU A 224 1.71 -27.54 -7.71
N LEU A 225 2.56 -26.64 -8.23
CA LEU A 225 4.01 -26.73 -8.08
C LEU A 225 4.52 -26.19 -6.73
N ARG A 226 3.67 -25.50 -5.93
CA ARG A 226 4.12 -24.68 -4.79
C ARG A 226 3.35 -24.91 -3.49
N GLN A 227 2.16 -25.47 -3.55
CA GLN A 227 1.25 -25.59 -2.41
C GLN A 227 1.84 -26.31 -1.20
N ASP A 228 2.79 -27.24 -1.40
CA ASP A 228 3.35 -28.07 -0.33
C ASP A 228 4.26 -27.26 0.63
N TYR A 229 4.81 -26.13 0.17
CA TYR A 229 5.64 -25.22 0.99
C TYR A 229 5.04 -23.84 1.16
N MET A 230 3.88 -23.56 0.54
CA MET A 230 3.18 -22.30 0.76
C MET A 230 2.67 -22.19 2.21
N PRO A 231 2.82 -21.01 2.84
CA PRO A 231 2.14 -20.71 4.09
C PRO A 231 0.63 -20.87 3.95
N ARG A 232 -0.01 -21.48 4.96
CA ARG A 232 -1.43 -21.84 4.90
C ARG A 232 -2.36 -20.63 4.66
N THR A 233 -2.08 -19.50 5.30
CA THR A 233 -2.85 -18.27 5.11
C THR A 233 -2.73 -17.79 3.67
N MET A 234 -1.52 -17.79 3.09
CA MET A 234 -1.30 -17.39 1.70
C MET A 234 -2.07 -18.29 0.73
N LEU A 235 -1.97 -19.62 0.90
CA LEU A 235 -2.69 -20.59 0.06
C LEU A 235 -4.19 -20.40 0.16
N ARG A 236 -4.74 -20.27 1.37
CA ARG A 236 -6.18 -20.07 1.59
C ARG A 236 -6.70 -18.83 0.86
N TYR A 237 -5.98 -17.71 0.90
CA TYR A 237 -6.36 -16.50 0.18
C TYR A 237 -6.27 -16.69 -1.34
N ALA A 238 -5.23 -17.37 -1.82
CA ALA A 238 -5.04 -17.58 -3.26
C ALA A 238 -6.15 -18.43 -3.88
N VAL A 239 -6.64 -19.46 -3.17
CA VAL A 239 -7.64 -20.42 -3.66
C VAL A 239 -9.08 -20.04 -3.34
N GLU A 240 -9.33 -18.92 -2.66
CA GLU A 240 -10.67 -18.54 -2.16
C GLU A 240 -11.76 -18.52 -3.25
N ARG A 241 -11.39 -18.35 -4.51
CA ARG A 241 -12.30 -18.33 -5.66
C ARG A 241 -12.25 -19.60 -6.52
N LEU A 242 -11.43 -20.58 -6.13
CA LEU A 242 -11.35 -21.89 -6.77
C LEU A 242 -12.25 -22.86 -6.03
N GLY A 243 -13.50 -23.00 -6.46
CA GLY A 243 -14.54 -23.71 -5.72
C GLY A 243 -14.29 -25.20 -5.45
N ASP A 244 -13.42 -25.83 -6.25
CA ASP A 244 -13.05 -27.26 -6.19
C ASP A 244 -11.62 -27.51 -5.69
N TRP A 245 -10.96 -26.48 -5.13
CA TRP A 245 -9.61 -26.64 -4.58
C TRP A 245 -9.65 -27.17 -3.15
N GLU A 246 -9.24 -28.42 -2.97
CA GLU A 246 -9.14 -29.01 -1.64
C GLU A 246 -7.83 -28.59 -0.95
N LEU A 247 -7.96 -27.90 0.18
CA LEU A 247 -6.84 -27.62 1.07
C LEU A 247 -6.45 -28.91 1.79
N LYS A 248 -5.28 -29.47 1.47
CA LYS A 248 -4.72 -30.64 2.22
C LYS A 248 -4.72 -30.32 3.72
N LYS A 249 -5.32 -31.18 4.54
CA LYS A 249 -5.18 -31.12 5.99
C LYS A 249 -3.71 -31.46 6.31
N LYS A 250 -2.99 -30.54 6.92
CA LYS A 250 -1.67 -30.81 7.50
C LYS A 250 -1.83 -31.36 8.88
#